data_a8b0d6e953adeaf285a0f1ee9959e53c
#
_entry.id   a8b0d6e953adeaf285a0f1ee9959e53c
#
_cell.length_a   1.000
_cell.length_b   1.000
_cell.length_c   1.000
_cell.angle_alpha   90.00
_cell.angle_beta   90.00
_cell.angle_gamma   90.00
#
_symmetry.space_group_name_H-M   'P 1'
#
loop_
_entity.id
_entity.type
_entity.pdbx_description
1 polymer ?
#
loop_
_entity_poly.entity_id
_entity_poly.type
_entity_poly.pdbx_seq_one_letter_code
_entity_poly.pdbx_strand_id
1 'polypeptide(L)'
;MSELVRFTLDGREVTANKGQSIWDVANDGGLIIPHLCHKPTTGYRPDGNCRACMVEIEGERTLAASCVREPTEGMVVHSNSIRATSARKMVMEMLMADQPDNAEAHDSSSHFYEMATMNDVKSSRLPPIEPDRVPILDDSHIAMSVNLDACIQCCLLYTSDAADDSLR
;
A
#
# COMPACT_ATOMS: atom_id res chain seq x y z
N MET A 1 25.41 0.28 19.25
CA MET A 1 25.62 -0.82 18.28
C MET A 1 24.25 -1.13 17.72
N SER A 2 24.02 -0.92 16.44
CA SER A 2 22.74 -1.28 15.78
C SER A 2 22.61 -2.80 15.80
N GLU A 3 21.55 -3.30 16.37
CA GLU A 3 21.21 -4.72 16.39
C GLU A 3 20.76 -5.07 14.96
N LEU A 4 21.59 -5.84 14.25
CA LEU A 4 21.31 -6.31 12.89
C LEU A 4 20.54 -7.63 12.98
N VAL A 5 19.46 -7.72 12.23
CA VAL A 5 18.62 -8.92 12.09
C VAL A 5 18.87 -9.52 10.71
N ARG A 6 19.15 -10.81 10.65
CA ARG A 6 19.32 -11.55 9.38
C ARG A 6 18.06 -12.33 9.06
N PHE A 7 17.63 -12.25 7.81
CA PHE A 7 16.47 -12.99 7.33
C PHE A 7 16.59 -13.29 5.84
N THR A 8 15.73 -14.14 5.31
CA THR A 8 15.72 -14.50 3.90
C THR A 8 14.55 -13.79 3.20
N LEU A 9 14.82 -13.07 2.12
CA LEU A 9 13.83 -12.43 1.26
C LEU A 9 13.95 -12.98 -0.17
N ASP A 10 12.92 -13.68 -0.64
CA ASP A 10 12.87 -14.34 -1.95
C ASP A 10 14.12 -15.20 -2.23
N GLY A 11 14.56 -15.97 -1.24
CA GLY A 11 15.71 -16.87 -1.33
C GLY A 11 17.07 -16.18 -1.19
N ARG A 12 17.13 -14.88 -0.91
CA ARG A 12 18.38 -14.15 -0.65
C ARG A 12 18.50 -13.81 0.82
N GLU A 13 19.66 -14.05 1.39
CA GLU A 13 19.96 -13.59 2.75
C GLU A 13 20.18 -12.07 2.75
N VAL A 14 19.43 -11.37 3.60
CA VAL A 14 19.47 -9.92 3.76
C VAL A 14 19.53 -9.53 5.23
N THR A 15 19.95 -8.30 5.50
CA THR A 15 20.04 -7.77 6.87
C THR A 15 19.17 -6.54 7.01
N ALA A 16 18.51 -6.44 8.15
CA ALA A 16 17.72 -5.27 8.56
C ALA A 16 18.37 -4.60 9.77
N ASN A 17 18.30 -3.29 9.83
CA ASN A 17 18.51 -2.57 11.07
C ASN A 17 17.23 -2.64 11.92
N LYS A 18 17.39 -2.58 13.23
CA LYS A 18 16.25 -2.52 14.13
C LYS A 18 15.29 -1.36 13.77
N GLY A 19 14.01 -1.67 13.64
CA GLY A 19 12.97 -0.72 13.26
C GLY A 19 12.75 -0.58 11.75
N GLN A 20 13.55 -1.23 10.91
CA GLN A 20 13.25 -1.32 9.48
C GLN A 20 12.14 -2.36 9.23
N SER A 21 11.20 -2.02 8.37
CA SER A 21 10.20 -2.96 7.89
C SER A 21 10.78 -3.87 6.79
N ILE A 22 10.09 -4.98 6.51
CA ILE A 22 10.43 -5.84 5.37
C ILE A 22 10.41 -5.04 4.06
N TRP A 23 9.48 -4.09 3.92
CA TRP A 23 9.38 -3.23 2.74
C TRP A 23 10.61 -2.32 2.59
N ASP A 24 11.06 -1.71 3.69
CA ASP A 24 12.24 -0.84 3.67
C ASP A 24 13.48 -1.60 3.20
N VAL A 25 13.70 -2.81 3.75
CA VAL A 25 14.84 -3.66 3.35
C VAL A 25 14.74 -4.09 1.89
N ALA A 26 13.54 -4.42 1.41
CA ALA A 26 13.31 -4.77 0.02
C ALA A 26 13.64 -3.58 -0.91
N ASN A 27 13.14 -2.40 -0.56
CA ASN A 27 13.35 -1.17 -1.31
C ASN A 27 14.84 -0.77 -1.35
N ASP A 28 15.54 -0.84 -0.22
CA ASP A 28 16.98 -0.58 -0.13
C ASP A 28 17.79 -1.56 -0.98
N GLY A 29 17.32 -2.80 -1.09
CA GLY A 29 17.88 -3.84 -1.95
C GLY A 29 17.46 -3.76 -3.43
N GLY A 30 16.67 -2.76 -3.82
CA GLY A 30 16.18 -2.60 -5.19
C GLY A 30 15.06 -3.56 -5.59
N LEU A 31 14.45 -4.27 -4.62
CA LEU A 31 13.28 -5.11 -4.86
C LEU A 31 12.01 -4.29 -4.67
N ILE A 32 11.22 -4.16 -5.71
CA ILE A 32 9.98 -3.38 -5.66
C ILE A 32 8.84 -4.27 -5.15
N ILE A 33 8.34 -3.99 -3.95
CA ILE A 33 7.09 -4.53 -3.44
C ILE A 33 6.00 -3.47 -3.64
N PRO A 34 4.89 -3.79 -4.34
CA PRO A 34 3.80 -2.84 -4.55
C PRO A 34 3.28 -2.28 -3.23
N HIS A 35 2.95 -1.00 -3.21
CA HIS A 35 2.45 -0.30 -2.03
C HIS A 35 1.62 0.91 -2.44
N LEU A 36 0.72 1.37 -1.57
CA LEU A 36 -0.09 2.57 -1.81
C LEU A 36 -0.03 3.53 -0.63
N CYS A 37 -0.39 3.08 0.57
CA CYS A 37 -0.47 3.95 1.75
C CYS A 37 0.87 4.20 2.43
N HIS A 38 1.94 3.56 2.02
CA HIS A 38 3.28 3.77 2.57
C HIS A 38 4.04 4.84 1.77
N LYS A 39 4.71 5.75 2.48
CA LYS A 39 5.61 6.75 1.89
C LYS A 39 6.94 6.69 2.65
N PRO A 40 8.08 6.44 1.97
CA PRO A 40 9.39 6.38 2.62
C PRO A 40 9.96 7.78 2.89
N THR A 41 9.20 8.61 3.59
CA THR A 41 9.58 9.97 3.95
C THR A 41 9.66 10.14 5.46
N THR A 42 10.60 10.97 5.90
CA THR A 42 10.79 11.26 7.33
C THR A 42 9.50 11.79 7.96
N GLY A 43 9.12 11.21 9.09
CA GLY A 43 7.92 11.60 9.83
C GLY A 43 6.64 10.90 9.37
N TYR A 44 6.70 10.05 8.35
CA TYR A 44 5.56 9.31 7.88
C TYR A 44 5.53 7.90 8.48
N ARG A 45 4.48 7.58 9.22
CA ARG A 45 4.30 6.26 9.82
C ARG A 45 3.51 5.35 8.87
N PRO A 46 4.00 4.15 8.55
CA PRO A 46 3.22 3.18 7.80
C PRO A 46 2.09 2.60 8.68
N ASP A 47 0.85 2.62 8.19
CA ASP A 47 -0.31 2.08 8.90
C ASP A 47 -0.76 0.72 8.38
N GLY A 48 -0.25 0.28 7.21
CA GLY A 48 -0.57 -1.01 6.62
C GLY A 48 -2.02 -1.16 6.16
N ASN A 49 -2.77 -0.08 6.00
CA ASN A 49 -4.21 -0.10 5.75
C ASN A 49 -4.58 -0.59 4.36
N CYS A 50 -3.85 -0.18 3.31
CA CYS A 50 -4.20 -0.51 1.93
C CYS A 50 -3.98 -1.98 1.55
N ARG A 51 -3.15 -2.73 2.28
CA ARG A 51 -2.81 -4.14 2.01
C ARG A 51 -2.20 -4.43 0.63
N ALA A 52 -1.79 -3.42 -0.09
CA ALA A 52 -1.14 -3.57 -1.40
C ALA A 52 0.26 -4.19 -1.33
N CYS A 53 0.89 -4.21 -0.14
CA CYS A 53 2.25 -4.70 0.09
C CYS A 53 2.32 -6.07 0.78
N MET A 54 1.28 -6.90 0.64
CA MET A 54 1.22 -8.20 1.30
C MET A 54 2.33 -9.13 0.83
N VAL A 55 2.96 -9.82 1.79
CA VAL A 55 3.98 -10.85 1.59
C VAL A 55 3.63 -12.10 2.39
N GLU A 56 4.17 -13.24 1.99
CA GLU A 56 4.04 -14.49 2.71
C GLU A 56 5.27 -14.73 3.58
N ILE A 57 5.06 -15.13 4.83
CA ILE A 57 6.11 -15.48 5.77
C ILE A 57 5.96 -16.97 6.07
N GLU A 58 7.06 -17.73 5.92
CA GLU A 58 7.02 -19.17 6.22
C GLU A 58 6.63 -19.42 7.68
N GLY A 59 5.76 -20.39 7.87
CA GLY A 59 5.23 -20.75 9.20
C GLY A 59 4.09 -19.84 9.68
N GLU A 60 3.79 -18.72 9.01
CA GLU A 60 2.64 -17.89 9.37
C GLU A 60 1.39 -18.27 8.56
N ARG A 61 0.25 -18.36 9.24
CA ARG A 61 -1.04 -18.70 8.60
C ARG A 61 -1.56 -17.57 7.71
N THR A 62 -1.25 -16.33 8.05
CA THR A 62 -1.76 -15.13 7.38
C THR A 62 -0.65 -14.41 6.64
N LEU A 63 -1.01 -13.71 5.56
CA LEU A 63 -0.10 -12.78 4.90
C LEU A 63 0.15 -11.57 5.78
N ALA A 64 1.34 -11.01 5.70
CA ALA A 64 1.75 -9.82 6.43
C ALA A 64 1.87 -8.60 5.50
N ALA A 65 1.53 -7.41 6.01
CA ALA A 65 1.81 -6.15 5.31
C ALA A 65 3.28 -5.79 5.51
N SER A 66 4.09 -5.87 4.47
CA SER A 66 5.55 -5.68 4.54
C SER A 66 5.96 -4.30 5.03
N CYS A 67 5.13 -3.27 4.81
CA CYS A 67 5.43 -1.89 5.23
C CYS A 67 5.37 -1.66 6.76
N VAL A 68 4.74 -2.56 7.52
CA VAL A 68 4.63 -2.48 8.99
C VAL A 68 5.28 -3.66 9.70
N ARG A 69 5.55 -4.74 8.98
CA ARG A 69 6.15 -5.95 9.57
C ARG A 69 7.66 -5.78 9.66
N GLU A 70 8.20 -5.78 10.87
CA GLU A 70 9.63 -5.89 11.10
C GLU A 70 10.09 -7.34 10.95
N PRO A 71 11.24 -7.58 10.30
CA PRO A 71 11.81 -8.92 10.22
C PRO A 71 12.35 -9.39 11.56
N THR A 72 12.38 -10.69 11.77
CA THR A 72 13.01 -11.35 12.91
C THR A 72 14.12 -12.28 12.42
N GLU A 73 15.03 -12.65 13.33
CA GLU A 73 16.15 -13.50 12.99
C GLU A 73 15.69 -14.84 12.43
N GLY A 74 16.24 -15.20 11.26
CA GLY A 74 15.90 -16.43 10.55
C GLY A 74 14.55 -16.46 9.86
N MET A 75 13.79 -15.35 9.83
CA MET A 75 12.52 -15.26 9.10
C MET A 75 12.75 -15.56 7.61
N VAL A 76 11.80 -16.25 6.98
CA VAL A 76 11.80 -16.49 5.53
C VAL A 76 10.57 -15.82 4.92
N VAL A 77 10.80 -14.88 4.00
CA VAL A 77 9.78 -14.03 3.38
C VAL A 77 9.75 -14.28 1.88
N HIS A 78 8.54 -14.47 1.36
CA HIS A 78 8.27 -14.61 -0.08
C HIS A 78 7.38 -13.46 -0.54
N SER A 79 7.96 -12.51 -1.27
CA SER A 79 7.23 -11.38 -1.83
C SER A 79 6.44 -11.78 -3.07
N ASN A 80 6.89 -12.78 -3.80
CA ASN A 80 6.33 -13.23 -5.08
C ASN A 80 5.65 -14.61 -5.03
N SER A 81 5.25 -15.07 -3.84
CA SER A 81 4.45 -16.31 -3.75
C SER A 81 3.10 -16.14 -4.46
N ILE A 82 2.54 -17.24 -4.96
CA ILE A 82 1.22 -17.24 -5.60
C ILE A 82 0.16 -16.64 -4.66
N ARG A 83 0.27 -16.93 -3.39
CA ARG A 83 -0.66 -16.45 -2.36
C ARG A 83 -0.55 -14.94 -2.16
N ALA A 84 0.67 -14.40 -2.05
CA ALA A 84 0.91 -12.96 -1.89
C ALA A 84 0.49 -12.18 -3.13
N THR A 85 0.88 -12.65 -4.33
CA THR A 85 0.53 -11.99 -5.60
C THR A 85 -0.98 -12.01 -5.86
N SER A 86 -1.66 -13.13 -5.59
CA SER A 86 -3.12 -13.21 -5.71
C SER A 86 -3.86 -12.28 -4.75
N ALA A 87 -3.38 -12.16 -3.51
CA ALA A 87 -3.97 -11.25 -2.53
C ALA A 87 -3.79 -9.78 -2.96
N ARG A 88 -2.59 -9.38 -3.40
CA ARG A 88 -2.35 -8.03 -3.91
C ARG A 88 -3.20 -7.70 -5.13
N LYS A 89 -3.30 -8.66 -6.08
CA LYS A 89 -4.16 -8.52 -7.25
C LYS A 89 -5.60 -8.27 -6.87
N MET A 90 -6.14 -9.05 -5.92
CA MET A 90 -7.51 -8.87 -5.43
C MET A 90 -7.71 -7.50 -4.79
N VAL A 91 -6.77 -7.02 -3.98
CA VAL A 91 -6.82 -5.67 -3.38
C VAL A 91 -6.87 -4.60 -4.47
N MET A 92 -6.02 -4.71 -5.50
CA MET A 92 -6.03 -3.76 -6.62
C MET A 92 -7.33 -3.80 -7.41
N GLU A 93 -7.89 -4.99 -7.65
CA GLU A 93 -9.19 -5.13 -8.33
C GLU A 93 -10.35 -4.50 -7.52
N MET A 94 -10.33 -4.68 -6.20
CA MET A 94 -11.34 -4.05 -5.32
C MET A 94 -11.24 -2.53 -5.35
N LEU A 95 -10.03 -1.99 -5.25
CA LEU A 95 -9.82 -0.55 -5.34
C LEU A 95 -10.16 -0.01 -6.73
N MET A 96 -9.84 -0.76 -7.78
CA MET A 96 -10.17 -0.38 -9.16
C MET A 96 -11.69 -0.28 -9.41
N ALA A 97 -12.50 -1.06 -8.68
CA ALA A 97 -13.96 -0.95 -8.78
C ALA A 97 -14.51 0.38 -8.23
N ASP A 98 -13.76 1.02 -7.33
CA ASP A 98 -14.10 2.31 -6.73
C ASP A 98 -13.48 3.50 -7.47
N GLN A 99 -12.59 3.24 -8.43
CA GLN A 99 -11.90 4.29 -9.17
C GLN A 99 -12.56 4.51 -10.54
N PRO A 100 -12.48 5.72 -11.10
CA PRO A 100 -12.86 5.95 -12.48
C PRO A 100 -11.97 5.14 -13.44
N ASP A 101 -12.43 4.95 -14.67
CA ASP A 101 -11.59 4.39 -15.70
C ASP A 101 -10.32 5.25 -15.89
N ASN A 102 -9.19 4.61 -16.14
CA ASN A 102 -7.91 5.32 -16.26
C ASN A 102 -7.95 6.49 -17.26
N ALA A 103 -8.73 6.34 -18.34
CA ALA A 103 -8.89 7.39 -19.35
C ALA A 103 -9.71 8.60 -18.86
N GLU A 104 -10.55 8.41 -17.86
CA GLU A 104 -11.42 9.44 -17.25
C GLU A 104 -10.86 9.96 -15.93
N ALA A 105 -9.79 9.33 -15.43
CA ALA A 105 -9.17 9.71 -14.18
C ALA A 105 -8.54 11.10 -14.26
N HIS A 106 -8.64 11.85 -13.18
CA HIS A 106 -7.97 13.16 -13.05
C HIS A 106 -6.45 13.06 -13.28
N ASP A 107 -5.83 11.99 -12.78
CA ASP A 107 -4.42 11.67 -13.02
C ASP A 107 -4.26 10.21 -13.41
N SER A 108 -4.20 9.95 -14.71
CA SER A 108 -4.01 8.62 -15.29
C SER A 108 -2.62 8.03 -15.01
N SER A 109 -1.66 8.84 -14.56
CA SER A 109 -0.31 8.45 -14.17
C SER A 109 -0.13 8.30 -12.67
N SER A 110 -1.21 8.35 -11.89
CA SER A 110 -1.14 8.25 -10.44
C SER A 110 -0.49 6.94 -9.99
N HIS A 111 0.12 6.99 -8.81
CA HIS A 111 0.76 5.82 -8.20
C HIS A 111 -0.17 4.60 -8.08
N PHE A 112 -1.48 4.82 -7.95
CA PHE A 112 -2.46 3.73 -7.94
C PHE A 112 -2.46 2.95 -9.26
N TYR A 113 -2.56 3.63 -10.41
CA TYR A 113 -2.58 2.96 -11.72
C TYR A 113 -1.24 2.32 -12.07
N GLU A 114 -0.13 2.92 -11.63
CA GLU A 114 1.20 2.31 -11.73
C GLU A 114 1.24 0.98 -10.98
N MET A 115 0.82 0.96 -9.70
CA MET A 115 0.81 -0.24 -8.89
C MET A 115 -0.20 -1.28 -9.38
N ALA A 116 -1.36 -0.87 -9.88
CA ALA A 116 -2.32 -1.76 -10.52
C ALA A 116 -1.72 -2.45 -11.75
N THR A 117 -1.02 -1.70 -12.59
CA THR A 117 -0.31 -2.24 -13.77
C THR A 117 0.77 -3.24 -13.36
N MET A 118 1.54 -2.96 -12.32
CA MET A 118 2.55 -3.88 -11.79
C MET A 118 1.95 -5.20 -11.29
N ASN A 119 0.71 -5.18 -10.81
CA ASN A 119 -0.02 -6.37 -10.37
C ASN A 119 -0.85 -7.02 -11.51
N ASP A 120 -0.66 -6.60 -12.75
CA ASP A 120 -1.42 -7.08 -13.93
C ASP A 120 -2.94 -6.89 -13.76
N VAL A 121 -3.34 -5.74 -13.22
CA VAL A 121 -4.74 -5.33 -13.06
C VAL A 121 -4.99 -4.13 -13.97
N LYS A 122 -5.78 -4.32 -15.01
CA LYS A 122 -6.20 -3.27 -15.96
C LYS A 122 -7.65 -2.86 -15.79
N SER A 123 -8.45 -3.73 -15.21
CA SER A 123 -9.85 -3.50 -14.91
C SER A 123 -10.28 -4.39 -13.75
N SER A 124 -11.35 -4.02 -13.07
CA SER A 124 -11.94 -4.85 -12.03
C SER A 124 -12.88 -5.89 -12.63
N ARG A 125 -12.91 -7.09 -12.04
CA ARG A 125 -13.97 -8.09 -12.28
C ARG A 125 -15.22 -7.82 -11.44
N LEU A 126 -15.08 -6.94 -10.45
CA LEU A 126 -16.19 -6.51 -9.60
C LEU A 126 -17.00 -5.44 -10.33
N PRO A 127 -18.32 -5.39 -10.16
CA PRO A 127 -19.10 -4.32 -10.74
C PRO A 127 -18.64 -2.97 -10.14
N PRO A 128 -18.60 -1.90 -10.95
CA PRO A 128 -18.29 -0.58 -10.44
C PRO A 128 -19.34 -0.19 -9.39
N ILE A 129 -18.91 0.48 -8.35
CA ILE A 129 -19.83 1.07 -7.39
C ILE A 129 -20.43 2.29 -8.09
N GLU A 130 -21.70 2.20 -8.48
CA GLU A 130 -22.42 3.36 -9.01
C GLU A 130 -22.40 4.47 -7.94
N PRO A 131 -21.83 5.63 -8.26
CA PRO A 131 -21.79 6.71 -7.31
C PRO A 131 -23.21 7.30 -7.16
N ASP A 132 -23.91 6.89 -6.13
CA ASP A 132 -25.11 7.58 -5.63
C ASP A 132 -24.70 8.96 -5.06
N ARG A 133 -23.61 9.55 -5.58
CA ARG A 133 -22.84 10.58 -4.90
C ARG A 133 -22.68 11.85 -5.69
N VAL A 134 -22.97 12.83 -4.96
CA VAL A 134 -22.54 14.22 -4.99
C VAL A 134 -21.02 14.38 -4.94
N PRO A 135 -20.52 15.47 -5.33
CA PRO A 135 -19.46 15.69 -6.29
C PRO A 135 -18.15 15.04 -5.93
N ILE A 136 -17.56 14.56 -6.93
CA ILE A 136 -16.27 13.94 -7.12
C ILE A 136 -15.13 14.85 -6.63
N LEU A 137 -15.29 16.14 -6.80
CA LEU A 137 -14.32 17.15 -6.46
C LEU A 137 -14.91 18.12 -5.41
N ASP A 138 -14.29 18.18 -4.25
CA ASP A 138 -14.62 19.17 -3.21
C ASP A 138 -13.60 20.30 -3.24
N ASP A 139 -13.99 21.46 -3.74
CA ASP A 139 -13.25 22.71 -3.78
C ASP A 139 -13.87 23.77 -2.86
N SER A 140 -14.60 23.37 -1.85
CA SER A 140 -15.23 24.27 -0.89
C SER A 140 -14.22 25.09 -0.09
N HIS A 141 -12.98 24.64 0.02
CA HIS A 141 -11.92 25.34 0.73
C HIS A 141 -10.97 26.08 -0.21
N ILE A 142 -10.70 27.36 0.06
CA ILE A 142 -9.89 28.25 -0.80
C ILE A 142 -8.44 27.76 -1.04
N ALA A 143 -7.90 26.95 -0.16
CA ALA A 143 -6.50 26.47 -0.22
C ALA A 143 -6.37 24.98 -0.51
N MET A 144 -7.45 24.22 -0.58
CA MET A 144 -7.43 22.77 -0.77
C MET A 144 -8.56 22.34 -1.69
N SER A 145 -8.25 21.39 -2.55
CA SER A 145 -9.21 20.66 -3.37
C SER A 145 -9.02 19.17 -3.11
N VAL A 146 -10.11 18.45 -2.86
CA VAL A 146 -10.09 17.01 -2.57
C VAL A 146 -10.86 16.27 -3.65
N ASN A 147 -10.16 15.39 -4.36
CA ASN A 147 -10.79 14.49 -5.31
C ASN A 147 -11.14 13.17 -4.60
N LEU A 148 -12.42 12.95 -4.33
CA LEU A 148 -12.90 11.76 -3.64
C LEU A 148 -12.89 10.51 -4.54
N ASP A 149 -12.93 10.67 -5.85
CA ASP A 149 -12.81 9.53 -6.78
C ASP A 149 -11.41 8.95 -6.84
N ALA A 150 -10.39 9.73 -6.49
CA ALA A 150 -9.02 9.25 -6.36
C ALA A 150 -8.71 8.63 -5.00
N CYS A 151 -9.72 8.46 -4.13
CA CYS A 151 -9.54 7.94 -2.78
C CYS A 151 -9.24 6.44 -2.82
N ILE A 152 -8.09 6.03 -2.29
CA ILE A 152 -7.67 4.63 -2.13
C ILE A 152 -8.06 4.03 -0.77
N GLN A 153 -8.92 4.69 -0.01
CA GLN A 153 -9.43 4.28 1.30
C GLN A 153 -8.34 3.91 2.32
N CYS A 154 -7.18 4.54 2.23
CA CYS A 154 -6.04 4.26 3.12
C CYS A 154 -6.22 4.83 4.54
N CYS A 155 -7.25 5.67 4.77
CA CYS A 155 -7.57 6.33 6.03
C CYS A 155 -6.48 7.25 6.60
N LEU A 156 -5.45 7.60 5.84
CA LEU A 156 -4.34 8.41 6.34
C LEU A 156 -4.77 9.83 6.74
N LEU A 157 -5.76 10.39 6.05
CA LEU A 157 -6.31 11.71 6.41
C LEU A 157 -6.99 11.70 7.78
N TYR A 158 -7.56 10.58 8.20
CA TYR A 158 -8.19 10.42 9.51
C TYR A 158 -7.19 10.15 10.63
N THR A 159 -6.01 9.65 10.28
CA THR A 159 -4.95 9.35 11.24
C THR A 159 -3.91 10.46 11.33
N SER A 160 -4.04 11.51 10.50
CA SER A 160 -3.18 12.68 10.54
C SER A 160 -3.66 13.65 11.63
N ASP A 161 -2.74 14.43 12.16
CA ASP A 161 -2.95 15.41 13.23
C ASP A 161 -4.06 16.43 12.91
N ALA A 162 -4.24 16.76 11.63
CA ALA A 162 -5.28 17.68 11.17
C ALA A 162 -6.71 17.18 11.44
N ALA A 163 -6.94 15.87 11.53
CA ALA A 163 -8.24 15.30 11.85
C ALA A 163 -8.52 15.32 13.36
N ASP A 164 -7.50 15.34 14.20
CA ASP A 164 -7.61 15.33 15.67
C ASP A 164 -7.98 16.71 16.24
N ASP A 165 -7.60 17.79 15.57
CA ASP A 165 -7.91 19.17 16.01
C ASP A 165 -9.39 19.54 15.87
N SER A 166 -10.17 18.80 15.09
CA SER A 166 -11.61 19.09 14.92
C SER A 166 -12.49 18.68 16.11
N LEU A 167 -11.93 17.95 17.07
CA LEU A 167 -12.63 17.38 18.22
C LEU A 167 -12.29 18.04 19.55
N ARG A 168 -11.54 19.15 19.55
CA ARG A 168 -11.15 19.90 20.76
C ARG A 168 -11.77 21.26 20.87
#